data_33c61a85eb388d104bb77912bc999a2a
#
_entry.id   33c61a85eb388d104bb77912bc999a2a
#
_cell.length_a   1.000
_cell.length_b   1.000
_cell.length_c   1.000
_cell.angle_alpha   90.00
_cell.angle_beta   90.00
_cell.angle_gamma   90.00
#
_symmetry.space_group_name_H-M   'P 1'
#
loop_
_entity.id
_entity.type
_entity.pdbx_description
1 polymer ?
#
loop_
_entity_poly.entity_id
_entity_poly.type
_entity_poly.pdbx_seq_one_letter_code
_entity_poly.pdbx_strand_id
1 'polypeptide(L)'
;MGIISLNKASRLYWLGRYTERVYTGLKKAKPIYDATVDGGEADFADYCRRLGIPGGYADTADFCNRYFFDRTNPNSLTASLVYAYDNAVVLRDTLTTVTLSYIQLAMSAMEKASHSDTPGVPLQWVLDDILAFRGSCEESIRDEETRSIIRLGTSVERVDLYLRLGEEPERTRQEFERLFNRLYKTQLAPDKERLGLLVDALLDSSKPDVPATELITAVENLFLDL
;
A
#
# COMPACT_ATOMS: atom_id res chain seq x y z
N MET A 1 -23.52 18.02 -0.06
CA MET A 1 -22.63 16.84 -0.07
C MET A 1 -23.43 15.69 -0.65
N GLY A 2 -22.95 15.05 -1.73
CA GLY A 2 -23.59 13.86 -2.29
C GLY A 2 -23.12 12.62 -1.55
N ILE A 3 -24.01 11.66 -1.36
CA ILE A 3 -23.65 10.36 -0.76
C ILE A 3 -22.71 9.62 -1.72
N ILE A 4 -21.51 9.24 -1.24
CA ILE A 4 -20.59 8.39 -2.02
C ILE A 4 -21.15 6.97 -2.05
N SER A 5 -21.36 6.41 -3.24
CA SER A 5 -21.82 5.02 -3.37
C SER A 5 -20.77 4.04 -2.84
N LEU A 6 -21.21 2.88 -2.33
CA LEU A 6 -20.31 1.85 -1.80
C LEU A 6 -19.26 1.41 -2.84
N ASN A 7 -19.67 1.22 -4.10
CA ASN A 7 -18.74 0.88 -5.18
C ASN A 7 -17.66 1.95 -5.38
N LYS A 8 -18.05 3.25 -5.38
CA LYS A 8 -17.08 4.34 -5.48
C LYS A 8 -16.16 4.38 -4.27
N ALA A 9 -16.69 4.21 -3.08
CA ALA A 9 -15.94 4.17 -1.83
C ALA A 9 -14.91 3.03 -1.83
N SER A 10 -15.33 1.82 -2.24
CA SER A 10 -14.46 0.66 -2.39
C SER A 10 -13.29 0.95 -3.34
N ARG A 11 -13.57 1.51 -4.52
CA ARG A 11 -12.51 1.85 -5.50
C ARG A 11 -11.54 2.91 -5.00
N LEU A 12 -12.01 3.93 -4.30
CA LEU A 12 -11.17 4.96 -3.67
C LEU A 12 -10.27 4.35 -2.58
N TYR A 13 -10.85 3.50 -1.74
CA TYR A 13 -10.14 2.80 -0.68
C TYR A 13 -9.05 1.89 -1.24
N TRP A 14 -9.38 1.04 -2.21
CA TRP A 14 -8.41 0.14 -2.84
C TRP A 14 -7.35 0.88 -3.68
N LEU A 15 -7.69 2.01 -4.29
CA LEU A 15 -6.71 2.88 -4.93
C LEU A 15 -5.65 3.36 -3.92
N GLY A 16 -6.07 3.77 -2.73
CA GLY A 16 -5.19 4.11 -1.63
C GLY A 16 -4.32 2.93 -1.18
N ARG A 17 -4.92 1.76 -1.01
CA ARG A 17 -4.19 0.53 -0.62
C ARG A 17 -3.14 0.13 -1.65
N TYR A 18 -3.51 0.00 -2.92
CA TYR A 18 -2.59 -0.44 -3.96
C TYR A 18 -1.43 0.52 -4.17
N THR A 19 -1.68 1.84 -4.17
CA THR A 19 -0.58 2.82 -4.28
C THR A 19 0.36 2.80 -3.07
N GLU A 20 -0.14 2.53 -1.87
CA GLU A 20 0.70 2.35 -0.69
C GLU A 20 1.49 1.06 -0.74
N ARG A 21 0.87 -0.05 -1.17
CA ARG A 21 1.54 -1.35 -1.33
C ARG A 21 2.73 -1.24 -2.27
N VAL A 22 2.57 -0.56 -3.41
CA VAL A 22 3.69 -0.31 -4.33
C VAL A 22 4.76 0.56 -3.67
N TYR A 23 4.37 1.67 -3.05
CA TYR A 23 5.31 2.59 -2.44
C TYR A 23 6.13 1.96 -1.31
N THR A 24 5.45 1.40 -0.31
CA THR A 24 6.13 0.79 0.84
C THR A 24 6.79 -0.53 0.46
N GLY A 25 6.15 -1.35 -0.36
CA GLY A 25 6.71 -2.61 -0.85
C GLY A 25 8.02 -2.39 -1.61
N LEU A 26 8.04 -1.45 -2.56
CA LEU A 26 9.26 -1.11 -3.30
C LEU A 26 10.34 -0.55 -2.37
N LYS A 27 10.00 0.38 -1.48
CA LYS A 27 10.95 0.97 -0.54
C LYS A 27 11.58 -0.07 0.39
N LYS A 28 10.83 -1.09 0.79
CA LYS A 28 11.29 -2.14 1.70
C LYS A 28 12.02 -3.28 0.96
N ALA A 29 11.66 -3.58 -0.27
CA ALA A 29 12.33 -4.60 -1.08
C ALA A 29 13.57 -4.08 -1.84
N LYS A 30 13.68 -2.76 -2.05
CA LYS A 30 14.85 -2.18 -2.74
C LYS A 30 16.20 -2.59 -2.13
N PRO A 31 16.40 -2.59 -0.79
CA PRO A 31 17.64 -3.07 -0.20
C PRO A 31 17.99 -4.52 -0.54
N ILE A 32 16.97 -5.40 -0.73
CA ILE A 32 17.16 -6.79 -1.18
C ILE A 32 17.72 -6.80 -2.60
N TYR A 33 17.16 -5.96 -3.48
CA TYR A 33 17.67 -5.79 -4.84
C TYR A 33 19.11 -5.21 -4.86
N ASP A 34 19.36 -4.15 -4.10
CA ASP A 34 20.68 -3.51 -4.04
C ASP A 34 21.75 -4.50 -3.56
N ALA A 35 21.47 -5.33 -2.55
CA ALA A 35 22.36 -6.38 -2.07
C ALA A 35 22.72 -7.40 -3.18
N THR A 36 21.76 -7.73 -4.06
CA THR A 36 22.01 -8.63 -5.20
C THR A 36 22.99 -8.02 -6.21
N VAL A 37 22.86 -6.72 -6.48
CA VAL A 37 23.77 -6.00 -7.39
C VAL A 37 25.20 -5.95 -6.82
N ASP A 38 25.32 -5.81 -5.52
CA ASP A 38 26.62 -5.77 -4.80
C ASP A 38 27.23 -7.18 -4.59
N GLY A 39 26.60 -8.24 -5.10
CA GLY A 39 27.06 -9.63 -4.96
C GLY A 39 26.87 -10.20 -3.56
N GLY A 40 26.02 -9.56 -2.74
CA GLY A 40 25.63 -10.02 -1.41
C GLY A 40 24.42 -10.94 -1.44
N GLU A 41 24.21 -11.64 -0.33
CA GLU A 41 22.99 -12.40 -0.07
C GLU A 41 22.03 -11.53 0.73
N ALA A 42 20.73 -11.55 0.34
CA ALA A 42 19.66 -10.90 1.07
C ALA A 42 18.58 -11.91 1.42
N ASP A 43 18.02 -11.80 2.61
CA ASP A 43 16.99 -12.71 3.09
C ASP A 43 15.61 -12.32 2.52
N PHE A 44 15.42 -12.61 1.21
CA PHE A 44 14.11 -12.45 0.58
C PHE A 44 13.09 -13.46 1.11
N ALA A 45 13.53 -14.60 1.64
CA ALA A 45 12.64 -15.63 2.15
C ALA A 45 11.93 -15.15 3.43
N ASP A 46 12.64 -14.46 4.34
CA ASP A 46 12.01 -13.82 5.51
C ASP A 46 11.02 -12.72 5.08
N TYR A 47 11.39 -11.92 4.10
CA TYR A 47 10.50 -10.89 3.54
C TYR A 47 9.21 -11.51 2.97
N CYS A 48 9.32 -12.56 2.15
CA CYS A 48 8.17 -13.28 1.61
C CYS A 48 7.29 -13.88 2.71
N ARG A 49 7.91 -14.54 3.70
CA ARG A 49 7.21 -15.16 4.82
C ARG A 49 6.40 -14.13 5.62
N ARG A 50 6.99 -12.97 5.92
CA ARG A 50 6.32 -11.88 6.64
C ARG A 50 5.14 -11.31 5.88
N LEU A 51 5.25 -11.14 4.57
CA LEU A 51 4.18 -10.63 3.73
C LEU A 51 3.15 -11.69 3.32
N GLY A 52 3.35 -12.97 3.66
CA GLY A 52 2.48 -14.04 3.22
C GLY A 52 2.56 -14.31 1.71
N ILE A 53 3.68 -13.93 1.07
CA ILE A 53 3.92 -14.19 -0.35
C ILE A 53 4.34 -15.67 -0.49
N PRO A 54 3.67 -16.44 -1.38
CA PRO A 54 4.06 -17.84 -1.62
C PRO A 54 5.52 -17.93 -2.04
N GLY A 55 6.26 -18.90 -1.49
CA GLY A 55 7.63 -19.20 -1.87
C GLY A 55 7.74 -19.75 -3.31
N GLY A 56 8.92 -20.26 -3.66
CA GLY A 56 9.17 -20.86 -4.98
C GLY A 56 9.99 -19.96 -5.90
N TYR A 57 10.72 -19.02 -5.32
CA TYR A 57 11.77 -18.26 -6.01
C TYR A 57 13.08 -19.04 -5.94
N ALA A 58 13.79 -19.13 -7.07
CA ALA A 58 15.04 -19.87 -7.19
C ALA A 58 16.19 -19.19 -6.44
N ASP A 59 16.25 -17.88 -6.54
CA ASP A 59 17.26 -17.02 -5.93
C ASP A 59 16.71 -15.56 -5.76
N THR A 60 17.57 -14.67 -5.27
CA THR A 60 17.20 -13.27 -5.05
C THR A 60 16.89 -12.54 -6.36
N ALA A 61 17.55 -12.88 -7.45
CA ALA A 61 17.30 -12.27 -8.76
C ALA A 61 15.93 -12.69 -9.30
N ASP A 62 15.57 -13.97 -9.20
CA ASP A 62 14.25 -14.48 -9.56
C ASP A 62 13.16 -13.84 -8.68
N PHE A 63 13.40 -13.72 -7.35
CA PHE A 63 12.50 -12.99 -6.46
C PHE A 63 12.29 -11.55 -6.93
N CYS A 64 13.36 -10.79 -7.15
CA CYS A 64 13.25 -9.39 -7.58
C CYS A 64 12.50 -9.28 -8.91
N ASN A 65 12.83 -10.09 -9.89
CA ASN A 65 12.16 -10.07 -11.19
C ASN A 65 10.66 -10.36 -11.06
N ARG A 66 10.28 -11.39 -10.33
CA ARG A 66 8.88 -11.80 -10.22
C ARG A 66 8.08 -10.94 -9.25
N TYR A 67 8.70 -10.47 -8.17
CA TYR A 67 8.02 -9.62 -7.19
C TYR A 67 7.87 -8.17 -7.69
N PHE A 68 8.88 -7.64 -8.37
CA PHE A 68 8.77 -6.26 -8.87
C PHE A 68 7.99 -6.19 -10.18
N PHE A 69 8.28 -7.06 -11.15
CA PHE A 69 7.93 -6.82 -12.54
C PHE A 69 6.90 -7.79 -13.15
N ASP A 70 6.66 -8.96 -12.56
CA ASP A 70 5.74 -9.94 -13.14
C ASP A 70 4.29 -9.50 -12.99
N ARG A 71 3.71 -9.01 -14.08
CA ARG A 71 2.31 -8.57 -14.14
C ARG A 71 1.31 -9.70 -13.87
N THR A 72 1.70 -10.96 -14.10
CA THR A 72 0.83 -12.13 -13.92
C THR A 72 0.83 -12.65 -12.48
N ASN A 73 1.84 -12.26 -11.69
CA ASN A 73 1.92 -12.58 -10.28
C ASN A 73 1.07 -11.58 -9.47
N PRO A 74 -0.07 -12.01 -8.88
CA PRO A 74 -0.98 -11.11 -8.15
C PRO A 74 -0.33 -10.44 -6.92
N ASN A 75 0.77 -11.00 -6.42
CA ASN A 75 1.52 -10.46 -5.29
C ASN A 75 2.60 -9.44 -5.72
N SER A 76 2.80 -9.22 -7.02
CA SER A 76 3.83 -8.32 -7.50
C SER A 76 3.45 -6.84 -7.33
N LEU A 77 4.49 -6.00 -7.29
CA LEU A 77 4.32 -4.55 -7.26
C LEU A 77 3.70 -4.03 -8.57
N THR A 78 4.07 -4.62 -9.71
CA THR A 78 3.48 -4.29 -11.02
C THR A 78 2.00 -4.63 -11.08
N ALA A 79 1.57 -5.81 -10.58
CA ALA A 79 0.16 -6.15 -10.52
C ALA A 79 -0.61 -5.17 -9.62
N SER A 80 -0.06 -4.81 -8.46
CA SER A 80 -0.65 -3.81 -7.56
C SER A 80 -0.78 -2.44 -8.24
N LEU A 81 0.21 -2.04 -9.03
CA LEU A 81 0.16 -0.79 -9.79
C LEU A 81 -0.90 -0.81 -10.90
N VAL A 82 -1.09 -1.96 -11.57
CA VAL A 82 -2.17 -2.18 -12.53
C VAL A 82 -3.53 -2.06 -11.84
N TYR A 83 -3.73 -2.70 -10.68
CA TYR A 83 -4.98 -2.58 -9.93
C TYR A 83 -5.26 -1.14 -9.46
N ALA A 84 -4.21 -0.39 -9.08
CA ALA A 84 -4.32 1.04 -8.80
C ALA A 84 -4.80 1.81 -10.03
N TYR A 85 -4.21 1.55 -11.20
CA TYR A 85 -4.58 2.17 -12.47
C TYR A 85 -6.03 1.87 -12.86
N ASP A 86 -6.45 0.60 -12.78
CA ASP A 86 -7.81 0.19 -13.11
C ASP A 86 -8.85 0.91 -12.23
N ASN A 87 -8.58 1.05 -10.94
CA ASN A 87 -9.44 1.83 -10.05
C ASN A 87 -9.43 3.32 -10.42
N ALA A 88 -8.26 3.90 -10.73
CA ALA A 88 -8.15 5.31 -11.11
C ALA A 88 -8.88 5.62 -12.42
N VAL A 89 -8.86 4.73 -13.41
CA VAL A 89 -9.59 4.87 -14.67
C VAL A 89 -11.10 4.90 -14.44
N VAL A 90 -11.63 4.05 -13.57
CA VAL A 90 -13.06 4.08 -13.22
C VAL A 90 -13.42 5.35 -12.44
N LEU A 91 -12.48 5.90 -11.69
CA LEU A 91 -12.65 7.12 -10.88
C LEU A 91 -12.33 8.41 -11.65
N ARG A 92 -12.16 8.37 -12.98
CA ARG A 92 -11.75 9.52 -13.82
C ARG A 92 -12.63 10.75 -13.67
N ASP A 93 -13.90 10.59 -13.31
CA ASP A 93 -14.81 11.70 -13.05
C ASP A 93 -14.53 12.41 -11.69
N THR A 94 -13.74 11.77 -10.86
CA THR A 94 -13.35 12.25 -9.52
C THR A 94 -11.89 12.72 -9.51
N LEU A 95 -11.03 11.98 -10.22
CA LEU A 95 -9.61 12.28 -10.38
C LEU A 95 -9.43 13.19 -11.61
N THR A 96 -8.54 14.19 -11.50
CA THR A 96 -8.15 14.96 -12.69
C THR A 96 -7.29 14.13 -13.64
N THR A 97 -7.22 14.53 -14.90
CA THR A 97 -6.32 13.91 -15.88
C THR A 97 -4.87 13.95 -15.39
N VAL A 98 -4.44 15.04 -14.75
CA VAL A 98 -3.10 15.16 -14.16
C VAL A 98 -2.89 14.15 -13.05
N THR A 99 -3.86 13.99 -12.16
CA THR A 99 -3.77 12.98 -11.07
C THR A 99 -3.64 11.56 -11.63
N LEU A 100 -4.46 11.22 -12.63
CA LEU A 100 -4.39 9.91 -13.29
C LEU A 100 -3.04 9.69 -14.00
N SER A 101 -2.48 10.73 -14.62
CA SER A 101 -1.22 10.61 -15.35
C SER A 101 -0.02 10.23 -14.46
N TYR A 102 -0.03 10.58 -13.17
CA TYR A 102 1.04 10.13 -12.26
C TYR A 102 1.05 8.61 -12.07
N ILE A 103 -0.10 7.94 -12.04
CA ILE A 103 -0.13 6.47 -12.01
C ILE A 103 0.38 5.89 -13.34
N GLN A 104 0.05 6.51 -14.48
CA GLN A 104 0.58 6.11 -15.80
C GLN A 104 2.10 6.30 -15.88
N LEU A 105 2.63 7.39 -15.33
CA LEU A 105 4.07 7.63 -15.25
C LEU A 105 4.77 6.56 -14.38
N ALA A 106 4.20 6.25 -13.22
CA ALA A 106 4.72 5.17 -12.37
C ALA A 106 4.71 3.81 -13.10
N MET A 107 3.67 3.48 -13.87
CA MET A 107 3.63 2.27 -14.70
C MET A 107 4.73 2.28 -15.77
N SER A 108 4.93 3.40 -16.47
CA SER A 108 5.98 3.54 -17.49
C SER A 108 7.38 3.46 -16.86
N ALA A 109 7.56 4.01 -15.65
CA ALA A 109 8.80 3.90 -14.90
C ALA A 109 9.10 2.45 -14.49
N MET A 110 8.06 1.72 -14.02
CA MET A 110 8.18 0.30 -13.68
C MET A 110 8.55 -0.56 -14.90
N GLU A 111 7.95 -0.29 -16.05
CA GLU A 111 8.28 -0.95 -17.31
C GLU A 111 9.72 -0.65 -17.74
N LYS A 112 10.16 0.61 -17.66
CA LYS A 112 11.56 0.97 -17.92
C LYS A 112 12.52 0.24 -16.98
N ALA A 113 12.16 0.14 -15.69
CA ALA A 113 12.96 -0.57 -14.70
C ALA A 113 13.13 -2.06 -15.08
N SER A 114 12.07 -2.71 -15.54
CA SER A 114 12.10 -4.14 -15.91
C SER A 114 13.00 -4.48 -17.11
N HIS A 115 13.32 -3.48 -17.95
CA HIS A 115 14.18 -3.63 -19.12
C HIS A 115 15.57 -2.97 -18.96
N SER A 116 15.89 -2.51 -17.75
CA SER A 116 17.13 -1.78 -17.48
C SER A 116 18.15 -2.64 -16.75
N ASP A 117 19.39 -2.58 -17.17
CA ASP A 117 20.53 -3.15 -16.43
C ASP A 117 20.81 -2.39 -15.11
N THR A 118 20.28 -1.17 -14.99
CA THR A 118 20.42 -0.30 -13.82
C THR A 118 19.06 0.25 -13.36
N PRO A 119 18.16 -0.59 -12.84
CA PRO A 119 16.77 -0.20 -12.55
C PRO A 119 16.61 0.79 -11.38
N GLY A 120 17.66 1.09 -10.62
CA GLY A 120 17.60 1.95 -9.44
C GLY A 120 16.97 3.31 -9.68
N VAL A 121 17.32 3.99 -10.78
CA VAL A 121 16.75 5.30 -11.14
C VAL A 121 15.30 5.18 -11.59
N PRO A 122 14.91 4.31 -12.54
CA PRO A 122 13.51 4.10 -12.87
C PRO A 122 12.64 3.68 -11.67
N LEU A 123 13.15 2.84 -10.76
CA LEU A 123 12.43 2.47 -9.53
C LEU A 123 12.24 3.66 -8.59
N GLN A 124 13.20 4.61 -8.54
CA GLN A 124 13.03 5.85 -7.80
C GLN A 124 11.90 6.69 -8.42
N TRP A 125 11.80 6.78 -9.75
CA TRP A 125 10.70 7.49 -10.42
C TRP A 125 9.33 6.89 -10.06
N VAL A 126 9.21 5.57 -9.91
CA VAL A 126 7.95 4.96 -9.42
C VAL A 126 7.55 5.53 -8.05
N LEU A 127 8.52 5.66 -7.12
CA LEU A 127 8.26 6.23 -5.80
C LEU A 127 7.85 7.70 -5.89
N ASP A 128 8.55 8.49 -6.71
CA ASP A 128 8.32 9.92 -6.89
C ASP A 128 6.94 10.17 -7.53
N ASP A 129 6.56 9.38 -8.54
CA ASP A 129 5.27 9.48 -9.21
C ASP A 129 4.10 9.12 -8.28
N ILE A 130 4.28 8.12 -7.39
CA ILE A 130 3.27 7.81 -6.36
C ILE A 130 3.14 8.95 -5.35
N LEU A 131 4.24 9.60 -4.94
CA LEU A 131 4.18 10.78 -4.08
C LEU A 131 3.50 11.95 -4.78
N ALA A 132 3.80 12.17 -6.06
CA ALA A 132 3.16 13.19 -6.88
C ALA A 132 1.66 12.91 -7.06
N PHE A 133 1.27 11.64 -7.29
CA PHE A 133 -0.14 11.23 -7.29
C PHE A 133 -0.85 11.61 -5.99
N ARG A 134 -0.25 11.32 -4.83
CA ARG A 134 -0.83 11.67 -3.52
C ARG A 134 -0.97 13.18 -3.35
N GLY A 135 0.06 13.94 -3.69
CA GLY A 135 0.03 15.40 -3.66
C GLY A 135 -1.06 15.97 -4.57
N SER A 136 -1.18 15.42 -5.78
CA SER A 136 -2.22 15.82 -6.75
C SER A 136 -3.63 15.50 -6.25
N CYS A 137 -3.85 14.36 -5.57
CA CYS A 137 -5.14 14.05 -4.93
C CYS A 137 -5.51 15.11 -3.90
N GLU A 138 -4.56 15.57 -3.08
CA GLU A 138 -4.80 16.61 -2.07
C GLU A 138 -5.18 17.94 -2.67
N GLU A 139 -4.51 18.33 -3.73
CA GLU A 139 -4.68 19.64 -4.36
C GLU A 139 -5.94 19.68 -5.23
N SER A 140 -6.25 18.61 -5.97
CA SER A 140 -7.24 18.62 -7.02
C SER A 140 -8.62 18.10 -6.62
N ILE A 141 -8.71 17.16 -5.67
CA ILE A 141 -10.00 16.60 -5.23
C ILE A 141 -10.61 17.55 -4.20
N ARG A 142 -11.72 18.20 -4.56
CA ARG A 142 -12.38 19.18 -3.67
C ARG A 142 -13.14 18.54 -2.51
N ASP A 143 -13.72 17.37 -2.74
CA ASP A 143 -14.52 16.66 -1.73
C ASP A 143 -13.62 16.02 -0.67
N GLU A 144 -13.79 16.47 0.59
CA GLU A 144 -12.96 16.02 1.72
C GLU A 144 -13.16 14.53 2.02
N GLU A 145 -14.38 14.04 1.92
CA GLU A 145 -14.67 12.62 2.18
C GLU A 145 -13.95 11.72 1.15
N THR A 146 -14.01 12.09 -0.13
CA THR A 146 -13.29 11.39 -1.21
C THR A 146 -11.78 11.30 -0.93
N ARG A 147 -11.14 12.43 -0.56
CA ARG A 147 -9.72 12.42 -0.19
C ARG A 147 -9.46 11.55 1.03
N SER A 148 -10.34 11.63 2.02
CA SER A 148 -10.20 10.89 3.27
C SER A 148 -10.30 9.38 3.07
N ILE A 149 -11.16 8.91 2.14
CA ILE A 149 -11.26 7.48 1.80
C ILE A 149 -9.96 6.96 1.15
N ILE A 150 -9.36 7.71 0.20
CA ILE A 150 -8.07 7.32 -0.40
C ILE A 150 -6.99 7.25 0.67
N ARG A 151 -6.91 8.26 1.54
CA ARG A 151 -5.94 8.30 2.64
C ARG A 151 -6.18 7.20 3.66
N LEU A 152 -7.44 6.84 3.92
CA LEU A 152 -7.79 5.75 4.82
C LEU A 152 -7.25 4.43 4.27
N GLY A 153 -7.48 4.13 2.98
CA GLY A 153 -6.89 2.96 2.33
C GLY A 153 -5.36 2.96 2.42
N THR A 154 -4.72 4.12 2.18
CA THR A 154 -3.27 4.27 2.36
C THR A 154 -2.81 3.92 3.78
N SER A 155 -3.52 4.41 4.82
CA SER A 155 -3.14 4.15 6.21
C SER A 155 -3.40 2.70 6.63
N VAL A 156 -4.51 2.11 6.18
CA VAL A 156 -4.80 0.68 6.45
C VAL A 156 -3.69 -0.21 5.88
N GLU A 157 -3.31 0.00 4.61
CA GLU A 157 -2.23 -0.77 4.00
C GLU A 157 -0.89 -0.56 4.70
N ARG A 158 -0.60 0.67 5.14
CA ARG A 158 0.65 0.98 5.84
C ARG A 158 0.71 0.32 7.21
N VAL A 159 -0.37 0.34 7.97
CA VAL A 159 -0.45 -0.35 9.27
C VAL A 159 -0.28 -1.86 9.08
N ASP A 160 -0.96 -2.45 8.09
CA ASP A 160 -0.80 -3.87 7.75
C ASP A 160 0.66 -4.22 7.43
N LEU A 161 1.29 -3.46 6.53
CA LEU A 161 2.69 -3.69 6.15
C LEU A 161 3.66 -3.49 7.32
N TYR A 162 3.42 -2.51 8.19
CA TYR A 162 4.25 -2.26 9.37
C TYR A 162 4.16 -3.43 10.37
N LEU A 163 2.97 -3.93 10.63
CA LEU A 163 2.77 -5.10 11.49
C LEU A 163 3.47 -6.34 10.92
N ARG A 164 3.31 -6.61 9.62
CA ARG A 164 3.94 -7.76 8.95
C ARG A 164 5.46 -7.67 8.94
N LEU A 165 6.00 -6.50 8.63
CA LEU A 165 7.44 -6.30 8.48
C LEU A 165 8.15 -6.06 9.82
N GLY A 166 7.41 -5.96 10.92
CA GLY A 166 7.97 -5.73 12.24
C GLY A 166 8.61 -4.35 12.39
N GLU A 167 7.94 -3.32 11.87
CA GLU A 167 8.36 -1.93 12.09
C GLU A 167 8.30 -1.57 13.58
N GLU A 168 9.04 -0.55 13.96
CA GLU A 168 9.04 -0.04 15.35
C GLU A 168 7.60 0.21 15.83
N PRO A 169 7.22 -0.29 17.02
CA PRO A 169 5.86 -0.15 17.56
C PRO A 169 5.34 1.28 17.54
N GLU A 170 6.20 2.25 17.86
CA GLU A 170 5.84 3.66 17.86
C GLU A 170 5.44 4.19 16.48
N ARG A 171 6.11 3.74 15.40
CA ARG A 171 5.74 4.11 14.03
C ARG A 171 4.40 3.50 13.62
N THR A 172 4.16 2.26 14.02
CA THR A 172 2.89 1.58 13.79
C THR A 172 1.76 2.29 14.54
N ARG A 173 1.98 2.65 15.80
CA ARG A 173 1.04 3.42 16.62
C ARG A 173 0.67 4.75 15.97
N GLN A 174 1.67 5.54 15.58
CA GLN A 174 1.45 6.84 14.92
C GLN A 174 0.66 6.73 13.61
N GLU A 175 0.91 5.69 12.81
CA GLU A 175 0.16 5.49 11.58
C GLU A 175 -1.27 5.02 11.87
N PHE A 176 -1.47 4.21 12.91
CA PHE A 176 -2.81 3.82 13.35
C PHE A 176 -3.59 5.01 13.91
N GLU A 177 -2.97 5.93 14.66
CA GLU A 177 -3.60 7.19 15.08
C GLU A 177 -4.09 8.02 13.88
N ARG A 178 -3.29 8.09 12.82
CA ARG A 178 -3.69 8.75 11.57
C ARG A 178 -4.87 8.05 10.90
N LEU A 179 -4.86 6.72 10.85
CA LEU A 179 -5.96 5.91 10.37
C LEU A 179 -7.24 6.22 11.16
N PHE A 180 -7.15 6.13 12.48
CA PHE A 180 -8.26 6.36 13.40
C PHE A 180 -8.87 7.76 13.23
N ASN A 181 -8.03 8.79 13.14
CA ASN A 181 -8.48 10.17 12.89
C ASN A 181 -9.16 10.36 11.51
N ARG A 182 -8.79 9.56 10.51
CA ARG A 182 -9.39 9.62 9.18
C ARG A 182 -10.75 8.95 9.11
N LEU A 183 -11.00 7.94 9.94
CA LEU A 183 -12.31 7.29 10.04
C LEU A 183 -13.42 8.30 10.28
N TYR A 184 -13.21 9.26 11.18
CA TYR A 184 -14.20 10.31 11.48
C TYR A 184 -14.50 11.27 10.34
N LYS A 185 -13.70 11.25 9.27
CA LYS A 185 -13.87 12.07 8.08
C LYS A 185 -14.54 11.33 6.93
N THR A 186 -14.97 10.11 7.16
CA THR A 186 -15.65 9.26 6.19
C THR A 186 -16.94 8.72 6.79
N GLN A 187 -17.88 8.32 5.92
CA GLN A 187 -19.09 7.61 6.33
C GLN A 187 -18.92 6.08 6.32
N LEU A 188 -17.66 5.61 6.14
CA LEU A 188 -17.36 4.18 6.18
C LEU A 188 -17.49 3.63 7.58
N ALA A 189 -18.20 2.53 7.72
CA ALA A 189 -18.39 1.85 9.00
C ALA A 189 -17.36 0.70 9.13
N PRO A 190 -16.36 0.83 10.01
CA PRO A 190 -15.46 -0.27 10.31
C PRO A 190 -16.19 -1.33 11.14
N ASP A 191 -15.69 -2.56 11.11
CA ASP A 191 -16.05 -3.58 12.07
C ASP A 191 -15.66 -3.12 13.48
N LYS A 192 -16.65 -3.04 14.38
CA LYS A 192 -16.45 -2.43 15.70
C LYS A 192 -15.58 -3.27 16.63
N GLU A 193 -15.67 -4.60 16.52
CA GLU A 193 -14.89 -5.52 17.35
C GLU A 193 -13.41 -5.44 16.96
N ARG A 194 -13.10 -5.51 15.66
CA ARG A 194 -11.75 -5.38 15.13
C ARG A 194 -11.14 -4.01 15.38
N LEU A 195 -11.94 -2.96 15.23
CA LEU A 195 -11.47 -1.62 15.55
C LEU A 195 -11.15 -1.49 17.06
N GLY A 196 -12.01 -2.04 17.93
CA GLY A 196 -11.79 -2.06 19.37
C GLY A 196 -10.49 -2.80 19.73
N LEU A 197 -10.25 -3.98 19.15
CA LEU A 197 -9.00 -4.74 19.33
C LEU A 197 -7.77 -3.92 18.93
N LEU A 198 -7.82 -3.25 17.78
CA LEU A 198 -6.69 -2.43 17.29
C LEU A 198 -6.45 -1.20 18.17
N VAL A 199 -7.51 -0.55 18.65
CA VAL A 199 -7.43 0.58 19.60
C VAL A 199 -6.79 0.14 20.90
N ASP A 200 -7.28 -0.95 21.48
CA ASP A 200 -6.75 -1.48 22.74
C ASP A 200 -5.27 -1.86 22.62
N ALA A 201 -4.90 -2.54 21.54
CA ALA A 201 -3.54 -3.04 21.37
C ALA A 201 -2.52 -1.97 20.93
N LEU A 202 -2.93 -1.00 20.11
CA LEU A 202 -1.99 -0.04 19.53
C LEU A 202 -1.99 1.32 20.21
N LEU A 203 -3.07 1.69 20.91
CA LEU A 203 -3.18 3.01 21.54
C LEU A 203 -3.20 2.96 23.08
N ASP A 204 -3.55 1.83 23.69
CA ASP A 204 -3.62 1.66 25.14
C ASP A 204 -2.49 0.77 25.66
N SER A 205 -1.40 1.40 26.12
CA SER A 205 -0.24 0.69 26.68
C SER A 205 -0.52 -0.06 27.99
N SER A 206 -1.73 0.09 28.58
CA SER A 206 -2.16 -0.65 29.79
C SER A 206 -2.71 -2.02 29.47
N LYS A 207 -3.01 -2.32 28.20
CA LYS A 207 -3.56 -3.60 27.75
C LYS A 207 -2.47 -4.63 27.53
N PRO A 208 -2.79 -5.93 27.63
CA PRO A 208 -1.83 -6.99 27.33
C PRO A 208 -1.44 -6.97 25.83
N ASP A 209 -0.22 -7.43 25.56
CA ASP A 209 0.25 -7.58 24.20
C ASP A 209 -0.61 -8.56 23.40
N VAL A 210 -1.01 -8.12 22.20
CA VAL A 210 -1.78 -8.94 21.25
C VAL A 210 -0.83 -9.43 20.17
N PRO A 211 -0.88 -10.72 19.79
CA PRO A 211 -0.05 -11.27 18.73
C PRO A 211 -0.20 -10.49 17.42
N ALA A 212 0.91 -10.20 16.73
CA ALA A 212 0.91 -9.47 15.47
C ALA A 212 -0.01 -10.11 14.41
N THR A 213 -0.12 -11.44 14.39
CA THR A 213 -1.01 -12.18 13.47
C THR A 213 -2.48 -11.84 13.68
N GLU A 214 -2.90 -11.62 14.92
CA GLU A 214 -4.27 -11.24 15.25
C GLU A 214 -4.53 -9.77 14.85
N LEU A 215 -3.58 -8.88 15.08
CA LEU A 215 -3.67 -7.48 14.64
C LEU A 215 -3.70 -7.37 13.12
N ILE A 216 -2.88 -8.15 12.41
CA ILE A 216 -2.90 -8.22 10.94
C ILE A 216 -4.29 -8.65 10.45
N THR A 217 -4.84 -9.71 11.03
CA THR A 217 -6.19 -10.20 10.68
C THR A 217 -7.26 -9.14 10.93
N ALA A 218 -7.14 -8.39 12.04
CA ALA A 218 -8.06 -7.31 12.35
C ALA A 218 -7.96 -6.15 11.35
N VAL A 219 -6.75 -5.75 10.94
CA VAL A 219 -6.53 -4.69 9.95
C VAL A 219 -7.04 -5.10 8.57
N GLU A 220 -6.75 -6.34 8.12
CA GLU A 220 -7.19 -6.86 6.81
C GLU A 220 -8.71 -6.85 6.67
N ASN A 221 -9.40 -7.17 7.76
CA ASN A 221 -10.86 -7.30 7.78
C ASN A 221 -11.56 -6.12 8.47
N LEU A 222 -10.90 -4.97 8.58
CA LEU A 222 -11.46 -3.79 9.25
C LEU A 222 -12.71 -3.26 8.53
N PHE A 223 -12.80 -3.46 7.21
CA PHE A 223 -13.95 -3.10 6.38
C PHE A 223 -14.39 -4.32 5.58
N LEU A 224 -15.50 -4.94 6.00
CA LEU A 224 -16.00 -6.18 5.37
C LEU A 224 -16.73 -5.94 4.04
N ASP A 225 -17.23 -4.73 3.83
CA ASP A 225 -18.05 -4.38 2.66
C ASP A 225 -17.26 -3.66 1.55
N LEU A 226 -15.93 -3.49 1.69
CA LEU A 226 -15.10 -2.76 0.72
C LEU A 226 -14.26 -3.63 -0.20
#